data_e71d45c995aed06997f4ecfe2f03ff7b
#
_entry.id   e71d45c995aed06997f4ecfe2f03ff7b
#
_cell.length_a   1.000
_cell.length_b   1.000
_cell.length_c   1.000
_cell.angle_alpha   90.00
_cell.angle_beta   90.00
_cell.angle_gamma   90.00
#
_symmetry.space_group_name_H-M   'P 1'
#
loop_
_entity.id
_entity.type
_entity.pdbx_description
1 polymer ?
#
loop_
_entity_poly.entity_id
_entity_poly.type
_entity_poly.pdbx_seq_one_letter_code
_entity_poly.pdbx_strand_id
1 'polypeptide(L)'
;EKGFIAVHGNQSHKMDRPIELLAENACARGYQVVSFDLPEHGDRKQESTLCKVQNCVEELREILQYAEKNWKQIRLFANSMGAYFSLLAYAGAALDGAWFLSPVVDMQRIIQNMMGWFHVTEQQLQEQQTVPTPIGQTLYWDYYVYVQTHPVCEWGIPTHILYGSRDELCEADTISKFVRQFSCQLETVPE
;
A
#
# COMPACT_ATOMS: atom_id res chain seq x y z
N GLU A 1 -25.12 1.91 -6.92
CA GLU A 1 -24.03 2.86 -6.74
C GLU A 1 -22.71 2.08 -6.73
N LYS A 2 -21.65 2.68 -7.27
CA LYS A 2 -20.34 2.06 -7.45
C LYS A 2 -19.23 3.03 -7.14
N GLY A 3 -18.15 2.56 -6.52
CA GLY A 3 -17.07 3.42 -6.09
C GLY A 3 -15.68 2.79 -6.09
N PHE A 4 -14.68 3.68 -6.04
CA PHE A 4 -13.28 3.35 -5.84
C PHE A 4 -12.82 3.83 -4.47
N ILE A 5 -12.11 2.96 -3.77
CA ILE A 5 -11.22 3.35 -2.69
C ILE A 5 -9.85 3.61 -3.32
N ALA A 6 -9.26 4.79 -3.08
CA ALA A 6 -7.96 5.16 -3.64
C ALA A 6 -6.95 5.45 -2.53
N VAL A 7 -5.84 4.69 -2.51
CA VAL A 7 -4.81 4.74 -1.47
C VAL A 7 -3.48 5.16 -2.08
N HIS A 8 -2.94 6.29 -1.63
CA HIS A 8 -1.65 6.82 -2.11
C HIS A 8 -0.44 6.07 -1.53
N GLY A 9 0.73 6.35 -2.07
CA GLY A 9 2.01 5.79 -1.62
C GLY A 9 2.76 6.66 -0.61
N ASN A 10 3.99 6.26 -0.30
CA ASN A 10 4.88 7.03 0.56
C ASN A 10 5.23 8.38 -0.04
N GLN A 11 5.40 9.41 0.80
CA GLN A 11 5.71 10.79 0.42
C GLN A 11 4.71 11.42 -0.56
N SER A 12 3.48 10.93 -0.59
CA SER A 12 2.39 11.37 -1.45
C SER A 12 1.21 11.93 -0.65
N HIS A 13 0.05 12.05 -1.24
CA HIS A 13 -1.18 12.55 -0.61
C HIS A 13 -2.43 12.14 -1.41
N LYS A 14 -3.61 12.34 -0.83
CA LYS A 14 -4.92 11.96 -1.41
C LYS A 14 -5.26 12.56 -2.77
N MET A 15 -4.54 13.58 -3.21
CA MET A 15 -4.74 14.29 -4.49
C MET A 15 -3.50 14.20 -5.37
N ASP A 16 -2.70 13.14 -5.24
CA ASP A 16 -1.56 12.96 -6.15
C ASP A 16 -2.01 12.67 -7.59
N ARG A 17 -1.12 12.86 -8.54
CA ARG A 17 -1.47 12.78 -9.96
C ARG A 17 -2.10 11.44 -10.37
N PRO A 18 -1.63 10.27 -9.91
CA PRO A 18 -2.29 8.99 -10.19
C PRO A 18 -3.73 8.92 -9.69
N ILE A 19 -4.01 9.41 -8.48
CA ILE A 19 -5.36 9.43 -7.91
C ILE A 19 -6.25 10.43 -8.65
N GLU A 20 -5.72 11.59 -8.99
CA GLU A 20 -6.44 12.60 -9.77
C GLU A 20 -6.88 12.04 -11.14
N LEU A 21 -5.96 11.40 -11.88
CA LEU A 21 -6.26 10.73 -13.14
C LEU A 21 -7.28 9.60 -12.98
N LEU A 22 -7.18 8.81 -11.91
CA LEU A 22 -8.18 7.80 -11.59
C LEU A 22 -9.54 8.45 -11.39
N ALA A 23 -9.63 9.51 -10.58
CA ALA A 23 -10.89 10.18 -10.25
C ALA A 23 -11.56 10.76 -11.49
N GLU A 24 -10.81 11.46 -12.35
CA GLU A 24 -11.31 11.99 -13.63
C GLU A 24 -11.95 10.88 -14.48
N ASN A 25 -11.23 9.77 -14.67
CA ASN A 25 -11.67 8.67 -15.51
C ASN A 25 -12.81 7.84 -14.89
N ALA A 26 -12.78 7.61 -13.58
CA ALA A 26 -13.79 6.86 -12.86
C ALA A 26 -15.11 7.63 -12.79
N CYS A 27 -15.06 8.92 -12.46
CA CYS A 27 -16.24 9.77 -12.39
C CYS A 27 -16.94 9.90 -13.77
N ALA A 28 -16.18 10.02 -14.85
CA ALA A 28 -16.71 10.01 -16.21
C ALA A 28 -17.47 8.71 -16.56
N ARG A 29 -17.21 7.62 -15.83
CA ARG A 29 -17.87 6.31 -15.96
C ARG A 29 -18.92 6.05 -14.89
N GLY A 30 -19.29 7.07 -14.11
CA GLY A 30 -20.31 7.01 -13.08
C GLY A 30 -19.88 6.32 -11.78
N TYR A 31 -18.58 6.20 -11.51
CA TYR A 31 -18.04 5.82 -10.21
C TYR A 31 -17.91 7.04 -9.31
N GLN A 32 -18.07 6.82 -8.01
CA GLN A 32 -17.57 7.74 -6.99
C GLN A 32 -16.13 7.34 -6.61
N VAL A 33 -15.35 8.28 -6.10
CA VAL A 33 -13.99 7.98 -5.63
C VAL A 33 -13.83 8.56 -4.23
N VAL A 34 -13.39 7.74 -3.29
CA VAL A 34 -12.92 8.19 -1.98
C VAL A 34 -11.40 8.05 -1.93
N SER A 35 -10.72 9.14 -1.65
CA SER A 35 -9.29 9.18 -1.33
C SER A 35 -9.07 9.92 -0.02
N PHE A 36 -8.03 9.57 0.69
CA PHE A 36 -7.70 10.13 2.01
C PHE A 36 -6.19 10.15 2.22
N ASP A 37 -5.74 11.01 3.12
CA ASP A 37 -4.33 11.04 3.51
C ASP A 37 -4.05 9.95 4.54
N LEU A 38 -3.02 9.14 4.31
CA LEU A 38 -2.47 8.24 5.31
C LEU A 38 -1.85 9.05 6.46
N PRO A 39 -1.70 8.49 7.67
CA PRO A 39 -0.99 9.15 8.77
C PRO A 39 0.36 9.74 8.32
N GLU A 40 0.74 10.87 8.84
CA GLU A 40 1.97 11.62 8.50
C GLU A 40 2.04 12.15 7.05
N HIS A 41 0.97 12.02 6.26
CA HIS A 41 0.94 12.48 4.86
C HIS A 41 -0.12 13.58 4.64
N GLY A 42 0.06 14.35 3.56
CA GLY A 42 -0.89 15.36 3.13
C GLY A 42 -1.27 16.34 4.25
N ASP A 43 -2.55 16.48 4.52
CA ASP A 43 -3.09 17.35 5.58
C ASP A 43 -2.86 16.78 6.99
N ARG A 44 -2.44 15.52 7.10
CA ARG A 44 -2.22 14.81 8.37
C ARG A 44 -0.77 14.82 8.87
N LYS A 45 0.11 15.62 8.27
CA LYS A 45 1.54 15.71 8.62
C LYS A 45 1.82 16.12 10.06
N GLN A 46 0.86 16.80 10.70
CA GLN A 46 0.98 17.29 12.08
C GLN A 46 0.24 16.44 13.10
N GLU A 47 -0.40 15.35 12.65
CA GLU A 47 -1.07 14.41 13.56
C GLU A 47 -0.07 13.55 14.32
N SER A 48 -0.47 13.09 15.49
CA SER A 48 0.36 12.21 16.34
C SER A 48 0.36 10.75 15.90
N THR A 49 -0.59 10.35 15.05
CA THR A 49 -0.67 8.98 14.53
C THR A 49 0.45 8.75 13.52
N LEU A 50 1.28 7.76 13.77
CA LEU A 50 2.38 7.40 12.87
C LEU A 50 1.91 6.53 11.70
N CYS A 51 2.55 6.70 10.55
CA CYS A 51 2.31 5.88 9.35
C CYS A 51 2.95 4.49 9.51
N LYS A 52 2.44 3.73 10.44
CA LYS A 52 2.81 2.32 10.67
C LYS A 52 1.76 1.41 10.07
N VAL A 53 2.19 0.22 9.63
CA VAL A 53 1.30 -0.75 9.00
C VAL A 53 0.06 -1.05 9.84
N GLN A 54 0.21 -1.27 11.14
CA GLN A 54 -0.90 -1.59 12.04
C GLN A 54 -1.94 -0.47 12.09
N ASN A 55 -1.51 0.80 12.16
CA ASN A 55 -2.41 1.95 12.17
C ASN A 55 -3.12 2.11 10.83
N CYS A 56 -2.37 2.03 9.72
CA CYS A 56 -2.92 2.17 8.37
C CYS A 56 -3.91 1.05 8.03
N VAL A 57 -3.66 -0.18 8.44
CA VAL A 57 -4.56 -1.31 8.23
C VAL A 57 -5.90 -1.11 8.95
N GLU A 58 -5.88 -0.60 10.19
CA GLU A 58 -7.10 -0.30 10.93
C GLU A 58 -7.92 0.79 10.26
N GLU A 59 -7.29 1.92 9.89
CA GLU A 59 -7.99 3.00 9.20
C GLU A 59 -8.56 2.55 7.84
N LEU A 60 -7.82 1.75 7.08
CA LEU A 60 -8.31 1.20 5.83
C LEU A 60 -9.54 0.30 6.00
N ARG A 61 -9.62 -0.46 7.09
CA ARG A 61 -10.82 -1.24 7.42
C ARG A 61 -12.04 -0.36 7.70
N GLU A 62 -11.84 0.78 8.36
CA GLU A 62 -12.92 1.76 8.56
C GLU A 62 -13.39 2.38 7.24
N ILE A 63 -12.46 2.68 6.32
CA ILE A 63 -12.80 3.15 4.97
C ILE A 63 -13.59 2.09 4.20
N LEU A 64 -13.23 0.81 4.32
CA LEU A 64 -14.00 -0.28 3.70
C LEU A 64 -15.43 -0.34 4.25
N GLN A 65 -15.60 -0.23 5.55
CA GLN A 65 -16.95 -0.21 6.16
C GLN A 65 -17.80 0.97 5.65
N TYR A 66 -17.17 2.13 5.44
CA TYR A 66 -17.85 3.25 4.80
C TYR A 66 -18.24 2.92 3.35
N ALA A 67 -17.34 2.35 2.58
CA ALA A 67 -17.59 1.98 1.18
C ALA A 67 -18.73 0.95 1.06
N GLU A 68 -18.73 -0.09 1.91
CA GLU A 68 -19.77 -1.14 1.94
C GLU A 68 -21.17 -0.60 2.28
N LYS A 69 -21.27 0.45 3.10
CA LYS A 69 -22.53 1.10 3.41
C LYS A 69 -23.09 1.94 2.26
N ASN A 70 -22.20 2.44 1.39
CA ASN A 70 -22.57 3.42 0.36
C ASN A 70 -22.59 2.85 -1.06
N TRP A 71 -21.86 1.77 -1.33
CA TRP A 71 -21.69 1.21 -2.66
C TRP A 71 -21.98 -0.28 -2.72
N LYS A 72 -22.60 -0.69 -3.81
CA LYS A 72 -22.82 -2.11 -4.13
C LYS A 72 -21.66 -2.75 -4.89
N GLN A 73 -20.91 -1.94 -5.62
CA GLN A 73 -19.72 -2.34 -6.33
C GLN A 73 -18.54 -1.51 -5.82
N ILE A 74 -17.54 -2.17 -5.29
CA ILE A 74 -16.38 -1.53 -4.69
C ILE A 74 -15.13 -1.99 -5.43
N ARG A 75 -14.34 -1.03 -5.86
CA ARG A 75 -13.04 -1.24 -6.50
C ARG A 75 -11.95 -0.55 -5.72
N LEU A 76 -10.75 -1.06 -5.87
CA LEU A 76 -9.56 -0.54 -5.19
C LEU A 76 -8.56 -0.01 -6.22
N PHE A 77 -8.02 1.15 -5.94
CA PHE A 77 -6.77 1.62 -6.53
C PHE A 77 -5.76 1.87 -5.41
N ALA A 78 -4.54 1.38 -5.56
CA ALA A 78 -3.51 1.65 -4.57
C ALA A 78 -2.13 1.77 -5.21
N ASN A 79 -1.32 2.69 -4.68
CA ASN A 79 0.02 2.98 -5.14
C ASN A 79 1.05 2.57 -4.10
N SER A 80 2.11 1.88 -4.52
CA SER A 80 3.32 1.58 -3.73
C SER A 80 2.99 1.01 -2.34
N MET A 81 3.37 1.70 -1.27
CA MET A 81 3.10 1.34 0.13
C MET A 81 1.59 1.21 0.43
N GLY A 82 0.76 2.04 -0.21
CA GLY A 82 -0.70 1.95 -0.06
C GLY A 82 -1.27 0.61 -0.54
N ALA A 83 -0.66 -0.01 -1.55
CA ALA A 83 -1.04 -1.36 -1.99
C ALA A 83 -0.74 -2.39 -0.90
N TYR A 84 0.40 -2.31 -0.22
CA TYR A 84 0.74 -3.24 0.87
C TYR A 84 -0.25 -3.16 2.04
N PHE A 85 -0.59 -1.95 2.47
CA PHE A 85 -1.59 -1.79 3.53
C PHE A 85 -2.96 -2.33 3.10
N SER A 86 -3.33 -2.11 1.84
CA SER A 86 -4.58 -2.63 1.27
C SER A 86 -4.60 -4.15 1.19
N LEU A 87 -3.50 -4.80 0.84
CA LEU A 87 -3.38 -6.27 0.82
C LEU A 87 -3.67 -6.88 2.19
N LEU A 88 -3.24 -6.24 3.27
CA LEU A 88 -3.50 -6.70 4.64
C LEU A 88 -4.89 -6.31 5.14
N ALA A 89 -5.35 -5.09 4.84
CA ALA A 89 -6.63 -4.59 5.32
C ALA A 89 -7.81 -5.27 4.65
N TYR A 90 -7.69 -5.59 3.37
CA TYR A 90 -8.79 -6.05 2.51
C TYR A 90 -8.67 -7.53 2.11
N ALA A 91 -7.77 -8.28 2.74
CA ALA A 91 -7.74 -9.73 2.60
C ALA A 91 -9.13 -10.32 2.93
N GLY A 92 -9.71 -11.08 1.99
CA GLY A 92 -11.05 -11.65 2.14
C GLY A 92 -12.23 -10.68 1.93
N ALA A 93 -11.98 -9.39 1.64
CA ALA A 93 -13.04 -8.44 1.32
C ALA A 93 -13.68 -8.71 -0.06
N ALA A 94 -14.96 -8.39 -0.18
CA ALA A 94 -15.72 -8.55 -1.43
C ALA A 94 -15.54 -7.32 -2.32
N LEU A 95 -14.36 -7.18 -2.93
CA LEU A 95 -14.09 -6.12 -3.91
C LEU A 95 -14.20 -6.68 -5.34
N ASP A 96 -14.76 -5.86 -6.24
CA ASP A 96 -14.95 -6.25 -7.66
C ASP A 96 -13.68 -6.22 -8.49
N GLY A 97 -12.61 -5.64 -7.97
CA GLY A 97 -11.30 -5.59 -8.62
C GLY A 97 -10.34 -4.62 -7.95
N ALA A 98 -9.06 -4.81 -8.19
CA ALA A 98 -7.98 -3.95 -7.70
C ALA A 98 -7.03 -3.55 -8.84
N TRP A 99 -6.56 -2.32 -8.77
CA TRP A 99 -5.54 -1.75 -9.66
C TRP A 99 -4.39 -1.24 -8.82
N PHE A 100 -3.24 -1.82 -9.00
CA PHE A 100 -2.03 -1.45 -8.27
C PHE A 100 -1.02 -0.78 -9.19
N LEU A 101 -0.46 0.32 -8.72
CA LEU A 101 0.63 1.03 -9.38
C LEU A 101 1.92 0.83 -8.59
N SER A 102 2.93 0.18 -9.20
CA SER A 102 4.22 -0.15 -8.57
C SER A 102 4.07 -0.60 -7.11
N PRO A 103 3.30 -1.67 -6.84
CA PRO A 103 2.90 -2.03 -5.48
C PRO A 103 4.06 -2.57 -4.65
N VAL A 104 4.11 -2.20 -3.39
CA VAL A 104 4.85 -2.96 -2.39
C VAL A 104 4.04 -4.22 -2.07
N VAL A 105 4.61 -5.38 -2.36
CA VAL A 105 4.00 -6.70 -2.08
C VAL A 105 4.76 -7.49 -1.02
N ASP A 106 5.99 -7.08 -0.71
CA ASP A 106 6.86 -7.68 0.30
C ASP A 106 7.54 -6.56 1.13
N MET A 107 6.84 -6.07 2.14
CA MET A 107 7.36 -5.02 3.01
C MET A 107 8.51 -5.52 3.89
N GLN A 108 8.50 -6.79 4.28
CA GLN A 108 9.60 -7.37 5.06
C GLN A 108 10.92 -7.26 4.28
N ARG A 109 10.89 -7.58 2.99
CA ARG A 109 12.06 -7.48 2.11
C ARG A 109 12.57 -6.03 2.01
N ILE A 110 11.66 -5.06 1.87
CA ILE A 110 12.03 -3.63 1.82
C ILE A 110 12.71 -3.19 3.13
N ILE A 111 12.14 -3.56 4.28
CA ILE A 111 12.74 -3.23 5.58
C ILE A 111 14.11 -3.88 5.72
N GLN A 112 14.27 -5.14 5.35
CA GLN A 112 15.55 -5.84 5.40
C GLN A 112 16.61 -5.21 4.46
N ASN A 113 16.21 -4.77 3.27
CA ASN A 113 17.08 -4.04 2.36
C ASN A 113 17.54 -2.71 2.98
N MET A 114 16.61 -1.93 3.56
CA MET A 114 16.98 -0.68 4.25
C MET A 114 17.91 -0.94 5.44
N MET A 115 17.66 -1.98 6.23
CA MET A 115 18.55 -2.38 7.32
C MET A 115 19.94 -2.71 6.78
N GLY A 116 20.04 -3.42 5.66
CA GLY A 116 21.31 -3.72 4.99
C GLY A 116 22.03 -2.46 4.50
N TRP A 117 21.33 -1.55 3.83
CA TRP A 117 21.91 -0.30 3.30
C TRP A 117 22.48 0.61 4.38
N PHE A 118 21.86 0.64 5.55
CA PHE A 118 22.25 1.52 6.66
C PHE A 118 22.97 0.79 7.78
N HIS A 119 23.34 -0.47 7.57
CA HIS A 119 24.07 -1.31 8.55
C HIS A 119 23.34 -1.42 9.89
N VAL A 120 22.01 -1.46 9.88
CA VAL A 120 21.17 -1.68 11.07
C VAL A 120 20.96 -3.17 11.24
N THR A 121 21.37 -3.73 12.38
CA THR A 121 21.08 -5.13 12.72
C THR A 121 19.69 -5.26 13.34
N GLU A 122 19.11 -6.46 13.26
CA GLU A 122 17.82 -6.75 13.91
C GLU A 122 17.92 -6.55 15.42
N GLN A 123 19.01 -6.99 16.05
CA GLN A 123 19.26 -6.76 17.46
C GLN A 123 19.29 -5.26 17.80
N GLN A 124 20.00 -4.46 17.01
CA GLN A 124 20.04 -3.00 17.20
C GLN A 124 18.65 -2.36 17.07
N LEU A 125 17.86 -2.76 16.08
CA LEU A 125 16.50 -2.25 15.90
C LEU A 125 15.61 -2.66 17.08
N GLN A 126 15.76 -3.90 17.58
CA GLN A 126 15.04 -4.38 18.76
C GLN A 126 15.40 -3.62 20.03
N GLU A 127 16.69 -3.36 20.26
CA GLU A 127 17.18 -2.65 21.45
C GLU A 127 16.78 -1.16 21.43
N GLN A 128 16.90 -0.51 20.28
CA GLN A 128 16.61 0.92 20.13
C GLN A 128 15.13 1.22 19.88
N GLN A 129 14.33 0.22 19.46
CA GLN A 129 12.91 0.32 19.08
C GLN A 129 12.63 1.24 17.87
N THR A 130 13.46 2.24 17.63
CA THR A 130 13.30 3.24 16.58
C THR A 130 14.67 3.66 16.06
N VAL A 131 14.90 3.50 14.76
CA VAL A 131 16.15 3.90 14.11
C VAL A 131 15.82 4.78 12.89
N PRO A 132 16.10 6.11 12.96
CA PRO A 132 15.96 6.99 11.82
C PRO A 132 17.02 6.68 10.77
N THR A 133 16.68 6.78 9.49
CA THR A 133 17.61 6.57 8.39
C THR A 133 17.93 7.88 7.67
N PRO A 134 19.07 7.97 6.98
CA PRO A 134 19.48 9.19 6.24
C PRO A 134 18.51 9.58 5.11
N ILE A 135 17.67 8.66 4.63
CA ILE A 135 16.70 8.92 3.56
C ILE A 135 15.34 9.43 4.09
N GLY A 136 15.26 9.76 5.39
CA GLY A 136 14.03 10.27 6.01
C GLY A 136 13.00 9.21 6.37
N GLN A 137 13.29 7.94 6.14
CA GLN A 137 12.47 6.83 6.64
C GLN A 137 12.94 6.44 8.04
N THR A 138 12.01 6.15 8.92
CA THR A 138 12.33 5.61 10.25
C THR A 138 11.98 4.14 10.31
N LEU A 139 12.92 3.33 10.76
CA LEU A 139 12.69 1.92 11.05
C LEU A 139 12.13 1.78 12.46
N TYR A 140 11.02 1.05 12.59
CA TYR A 140 10.37 0.77 13.87
C TYR A 140 10.37 -0.73 14.12
N TRP A 141 10.76 -1.15 15.32
CA TRP A 141 10.77 -2.55 15.72
C TRP A 141 9.36 -3.17 15.69
N ASP A 142 8.36 -2.49 16.24
CA ASP A 142 6.99 -2.97 16.25
C ASP A 142 6.38 -3.11 14.84
N TYR A 143 6.75 -2.21 13.91
CA TYR A 143 6.36 -2.32 12.50
C TYR A 143 7.00 -3.58 11.86
N TYR A 144 8.29 -3.79 12.08
CA TYR A 144 9.02 -4.94 11.54
C TYR A 144 8.45 -6.27 12.05
N VAL A 145 8.20 -6.36 13.36
CA VAL A 145 7.57 -7.54 13.98
C VAL A 145 6.16 -7.77 13.41
N TYR A 146 5.37 -6.71 13.25
CA TYR A 146 4.03 -6.83 12.67
C TYR A 146 4.08 -7.42 11.26
N VAL A 147 4.98 -6.93 10.41
CA VAL A 147 5.16 -7.42 9.05
C VAL A 147 5.57 -8.90 9.01
N GLN A 148 6.47 -9.32 9.90
CA GLN A 148 6.89 -10.73 10.00
C GLN A 148 5.76 -11.66 10.45
N THR A 149 4.89 -11.19 11.32
CA THR A 149 3.79 -11.98 11.91
C THR A 149 2.49 -11.92 11.10
N HIS A 150 2.38 -11.00 10.13
CA HIS A 150 1.22 -10.82 9.27
C HIS A 150 1.62 -10.87 7.79
N PRO A 151 2.11 -12.01 7.27
CA PRO A 151 2.45 -12.14 5.86
C PRO A 151 1.20 -12.03 4.98
N VAL A 152 1.36 -11.58 3.74
CA VAL A 152 0.29 -11.58 2.75
C VAL A 152 0.08 -13.04 2.27
N CYS A 153 -0.89 -13.73 2.86
CA CYS A 153 -1.19 -15.13 2.60
C CYS A 153 -2.41 -15.33 1.70
N GLU A 154 -3.32 -14.37 1.67
CA GLU A 154 -4.60 -14.47 1.00
C GLU A 154 -4.86 -13.22 0.16
N TRP A 155 -5.16 -13.42 -1.11
CA TRP A 155 -5.64 -12.37 -1.99
C TRP A 155 -6.43 -12.97 -3.13
N GLY A 156 -7.76 -12.85 -3.09
CA GLY A 156 -8.68 -13.42 -4.09
C GLY A 156 -9.31 -12.38 -5.01
N ILE A 157 -8.95 -11.10 -4.87
CA ILE A 157 -9.54 -10.01 -5.65
C ILE A 157 -8.87 -9.98 -7.03
N PRO A 158 -9.64 -9.95 -8.15
CA PRO A 158 -9.08 -9.77 -9.49
C PRO A 158 -8.22 -8.52 -9.56
N THR A 159 -6.94 -8.67 -9.87
CA THR A 159 -5.96 -7.58 -9.71
C THR A 159 -5.17 -7.34 -10.99
N HIS A 160 -5.07 -6.06 -11.38
CA HIS A 160 -4.21 -5.55 -12.42
C HIS A 160 -3.06 -4.76 -11.79
N ILE A 161 -1.84 -5.07 -12.20
CA ILE A 161 -0.64 -4.39 -11.72
C ILE A 161 0.01 -3.67 -12.90
N LEU A 162 0.24 -2.37 -12.74
CA LEU A 162 1.11 -1.57 -13.60
C LEU A 162 2.43 -1.35 -12.87
N TYR A 163 3.53 -1.82 -13.44
CA TYR A 163 4.85 -1.85 -12.81
C TYR A 163 5.90 -1.17 -13.69
N GLY A 164 6.68 -0.26 -13.11
CA GLY A 164 7.80 0.38 -13.77
C GLY A 164 9.04 -0.54 -13.80
N SER A 165 9.64 -0.73 -14.98
CA SER A 165 10.77 -1.67 -15.15
C SER A 165 12.04 -1.28 -14.39
N ARG A 166 12.15 -0.01 -13.96
CA ARG A 166 13.29 0.53 -13.20
C ARG A 166 12.96 0.77 -11.72
N ASP A 167 11.90 0.17 -11.21
CA ASP A 167 11.58 0.26 -9.79
C ASP A 167 12.60 -0.54 -8.97
N GLU A 168 13.55 0.17 -8.35
CA GLU A 168 14.59 -0.42 -7.52
C GLU A 168 14.11 -0.76 -6.10
N LEU A 169 12.99 -0.18 -5.67
CA LEU A 169 12.43 -0.41 -4.33
C LEU A 169 11.59 -1.69 -4.30
N CYS A 170 10.73 -1.85 -5.29
CA CYS A 170 9.87 -3.03 -5.45
C CYS A 170 10.54 -3.99 -6.45
N GLU A 171 11.37 -4.88 -5.96
CA GLU A 171 12.14 -5.81 -6.80
C GLU A 171 11.25 -6.62 -7.74
N ALA A 172 11.61 -6.71 -9.03
CA ALA A 172 10.84 -7.43 -10.06
C ALA A 172 10.56 -8.90 -9.69
N ASP A 173 11.46 -9.54 -8.97
CA ASP A 173 11.28 -10.92 -8.49
C ASP A 173 10.15 -11.05 -7.47
N THR A 174 9.99 -10.07 -6.57
CA THR A 174 8.90 -10.06 -5.59
C THR A 174 7.55 -9.86 -6.26
N ILE A 175 7.49 -8.94 -7.23
CA ILE A 175 6.30 -8.72 -8.07
C ILE A 175 5.95 -9.99 -8.85
N SER A 176 6.92 -10.63 -9.49
CA SER A 176 6.71 -11.85 -10.28
C SER A 176 6.21 -13.02 -9.42
N LYS A 177 6.72 -13.17 -8.20
CA LYS A 177 6.23 -14.18 -7.23
C LYS A 177 4.78 -13.91 -6.83
N PHE A 178 4.46 -12.67 -6.47
CA PHE A 178 3.12 -12.25 -6.10
C PHE A 178 2.12 -12.48 -7.23
N VAL A 179 2.45 -12.08 -8.45
CA VAL A 179 1.62 -12.27 -9.65
C VAL A 179 1.28 -13.75 -9.88
N ARG A 180 2.29 -14.64 -9.76
CA ARG A 180 2.08 -16.09 -9.90
C ARG A 180 1.24 -16.67 -8.76
N GLN A 181 1.50 -16.24 -7.53
CA GLN A 181 0.81 -16.76 -6.34
C GLN A 181 -0.68 -16.42 -6.36
N PHE A 182 -1.04 -15.21 -6.78
CA PHE A 182 -2.41 -14.70 -6.71
C PHE A 182 -3.06 -14.51 -8.08
N SER A 183 -2.43 -15.01 -9.16
CA SER A 183 -2.97 -14.97 -10.52
C SER A 183 -3.35 -13.57 -11.00
N CYS A 184 -2.52 -12.57 -10.68
CA CYS A 184 -2.73 -11.18 -11.09
C CYS A 184 -2.35 -10.97 -12.56
N GLN A 185 -2.91 -9.92 -13.18
CA GLN A 185 -2.47 -9.42 -14.47
C GLN A 185 -1.35 -8.39 -14.26
N LEU A 186 -0.24 -8.54 -14.98
CA LEU A 186 0.92 -7.65 -14.90
C LEU A 186 1.15 -6.96 -16.23
N GLU A 187 1.24 -5.65 -16.19
CA GLU A 187 1.73 -4.81 -17.27
C GLU A 187 2.99 -4.09 -16.81
N THR A 188 4.09 -4.28 -17.55
CA THR A 188 5.37 -3.62 -17.25
C THR A 188 5.58 -2.48 -18.22
N VAL A 189 5.84 -1.30 -17.67
CA VAL A 189 6.11 -0.08 -18.46
C VAL A 189 7.62 0.17 -18.45
N PRO A 190 8.26 0.32 -19.61
CA PRO A 190 9.65 0.75 -19.69
C PRO A 190 9.74 2.22 -19.24
N GLU A 191 10.62 2.50 -18.31
CA GLU A 191 10.97 3.85 -17.86
C GLU A 191 12.36 4.27 -18.36
#